data_f8b0c05b443350b1213fb20f54cc15c7
#
_entry.id   f8b0c05b443350b1213fb20f54cc15c7
#
_cell.length_a   1.000
_cell.length_b   1.000
_cell.length_c   1.000
_cell.angle_alpha   90.00
_cell.angle_beta   90.00
_cell.angle_gamma   90.00
#
_symmetry.space_group_name_H-M   'P 1'
#
loop_
_entity.id
_entity.type
_entity.pdbx_description
1 polymer ?
#
loop_
_entity_poly.entity_id
_entity_poly.type
_entity_poly.pdbx_seq_one_letter_code
_entity_poly.pdbx_strand_id
1 'polypeptide(L)'
;MLSIKTRQLYLKKLGFYDGEIDSIEGKQTKDAYKLLQMTYFAKPRDITGKYNKDTDILLMNARRVQLRAKNFDLTEFECNCKSKYCTGYPTYLDRQLLENLQRLRDFYKKPITITSGLRCQGYNDSIPGSIKKSKHTKGKAVDIAGEITDTAEKRKILKAKWYKLPNANYAYSDTPNMGTSVHIDVK
;
A
#
# COMPACT_ATOMS: atom_id res chain seq x y z
N MET A 1 -4.50 7.77 -16.10
CA MET A 1 -3.08 8.11 -15.85
C MET A 1 -2.93 9.60 -15.59
N LEU A 2 -1.98 9.98 -14.72
CA LEU A 2 -1.70 11.37 -14.39
C LEU A 2 -1.18 12.18 -15.60
N SER A 3 -1.41 13.50 -15.61
CA SER A 3 -0.75 14.42 -16.57
C SER A 3 0.75 14.48 -16.31
N ILE A 4 1.56 14.82 -17.31
CA ILE A 4 3.02 14.95 -17.19
C ILE A 4 3.39 15.93 -16.06
N LYS A 5 2.73 17.09 -16.01
CA LYS A 5 2.91 18.07 -14.93
C LYS A 5 2.71 17.46 -13.54
N THR A 6 1.64 16.68 -13.37
CA THR A 6 1.36 16.04 -12.09
C THR A 6 2.39 14.96 -11.75
N ARG A 7 2.86 14.19 -12.77
CA ARG A 7 3.92 13.20 -12.59
C ARG A 7 5.21 13.86 -12.10
N GLN A 8 5.67 14.90 -12.78
CA GLN A 8 6.87 15.67 -12.39
C GLN A 8 6.73 16.22 -10.96
N LEU A 9 5.57 16.83 -10.63
CA LEU A 9 5.30 17.32 -9.27
C LEU A 9 5.39 16.22 -8.22
N TYR A 10 4.79 15.05 -8.46
CA TYR A 10 4.80 13.94 -7.50
C TYR A 10 6.18 13.33 -7.35
N LEU A 11 6.89 13.12 -8.46
CA LEU A 11 8.28 12.65 -8.44
C LEU A 11 9.18 13.61 -7.67
N LYS A 12 9.03 14.93 -7.86
CA LYS A 12 9.77 15.96 -7.13
C LYS A 12 9.49 15.92 -5.62
N LYS A 13 8.21 15.77 -5.23
CA LYS A 13 7.81 15.66 -3.82
C LYS A 13 8.28 14.35 -3.16
N LEU A 14 8.55 13.32 -3.93
CA LEU A 14 9.09 12.04 -3.47
C LEU A 14 10.62 11.97 -3.53
N GLY A 15 11.28 13.00 -4.08
CA GLY A 15 12.74 13.05 -4.18
C GLY A 15 13.33 12.32 -5.39
N PHE A 16 12.51 11.91 -6.38
CA PHE A 16 12.96 11.21 -7.59
C PHE A 16 13.20 12.14 -8.78
N TYR A 17 12.86 13.43 -8.68
CA TYR A 17 12.98 14.40 -9.75
C TYR A 17 13.43 15.77 -9.19
N ASP A 18 14.46 16.37 -9.77
CA ASP A 18 15.02 17.65 -9.38
C ASP A 18 14.80 18.75 -10.46
N GLY A 19 14.39 18.35 -11.68
CA GLY A 19 14.15 19.26 -12.78
C GLY A 19 12.97 20.23 -12.58
N GLU A 20 12.72 21.03 -13.59
CA GLU A 20 11.57 21.95 -13.63
C GLU A 20 10.28 21.23 -13.98
N ILE A 21 9.15 21.79 -13.50
CA ILE A 21 7.81 21.23 -13.78
C ILE A 21 7.29 21.90 -15.07
N ASP A 22 7.82 21.44 -16.20
CA ASP A 22 7.63 22.03 -17.55
C ASP A 22 6.55 21.35 -18.39
N SER A 23 5.98 20.25 -17.89
CA SER A 23 5.01 19.41 -18.61
C SER A 23 5.60 18.67 -19.83
N ILE A 24 6.93 18.56 -19.94
CA ILE A 24 7.63 17.87 -21.03
C ILE A 24 8.16 16.51 -20.51
N GLU A 25 7.80 15.42 -21.18
CA GLU A 25 8.32 14.09 -20.86
C GLU A 25 9.70 13.85 -21.51
N GLY A 26 10.67 14.69 -21.10
CA GLY A 26 12.05 14.61 -21.54
C GLY A 26 12.86 13.50 -20.86
N LYS A 27 14.18 13.52 -21.10
CA LYS A 27 15.12 12.53 -20.53
C LYS A 27 15.07 12.51 -19.01
N GLN A 28 15.13 13.67 -18.34
CA GLN A 28 15.11 13.76 -16.87
C GLN A 28 13.84 13.14 -16.27
N THR A 29 12.66 13.40 -16.88
CA THR A 29 11.39 12.81 -16.42
C THR A 29 11.40 11.29 -16.56
N LYS A 30 11.96 10.75 -17.66
CA LYS A 30 12.08 9.29 -17.87
C LYS A 30 13.10 8.65 -16.92
N ASP A 31 14.20 9.33 -16.66
CA ASP A 31 15.19 8.88 -15.66
C ASP A 31 14.56 8.83 -14.24
N ALA A 32 13.71 9.80 -13.89
CA ALA A 32 12.96 9.80 -12.64
C ALA A 32 11.96 8.64 -12.54
N TYR A 33 11.26 8.28 -13.64
CA TYR A 33 10.43 7.07 -13.67
C TYR A 33 11.27 5.82 -13.43
N LYS A 34 12.42 5.73 -14.08
CA LYS A 34 13.32 4.60 -13.92
C LYS A 34 13.80 4.47 -12.47
N LEU A 35 14.18 5.59 -11.84
CA LEU A 35 14.62 5.61 -10.44
C LEU A 35 13.49 5.16 -9.49
N LEU A 36 12.27 5.66 -9.69
CA LEU A 36 11.10 5.21 -8.93
C LEU A 36 10.87 3.69 -9.10
N GLN A 37 10.93 3.18 -10.34
CA GLN A 37 10.78 1.76 -10.63
C GLN A 37 11.90 0.93 -9.99
N MET A 38 13.15 1.39 -10.05
CA MET A 38 14.31 0.72 -9.41
C MET A 38 14.16 0.63 -7.90
N THR A 39 13.53 1.61 -7.27
CA THR A 39 13.32 1.65 -5.82
C THR A 39 12.29 0.62 -5.36
N TYR A 40 11.26 0.36 -6.16
CA TYR A 40 10.10 -0.39 -5.70
C TYR A 40 9.81 -1.68 -6.48
N PHE A 41 10.27 -1.84 -7.72
CA PHE A 41 10.04 -3.07 -8.49
C PHE A 41 11.17 -4.07 -8.28
N ALA A 42 10.80 -5.30 -7.91
CA ALA A 42 11.78 -6.34 -7.59
C ALA A 42 12.47 -6.95 -8.83
N LYS A 43 11.85 -6.87 -10.03
CA LYS A 43 12.39 -7.52 -11.23
C LYS A 43 12.96 -6.50 -12.21
N PRO A 44 14.22 -6.69 -12.67
CA PRO A 44 14.86 -5.78 -13.64
C PRO A 44 14.05 -5.56 -14.92
N ARG A 45 13.29 -6.56 -15.39
CA ARG A 45 12.44 -6.45 -16.58
C ARG A 45 11.31 -5.43 -16.45
N ASP A 46 10.91 -5.10 -15.23
CA ASP A 46 9.83 -4.15 -14.94
C ASP A 46 10.35 -2.70 -14.87
N ILE A 47 11.69 -2.54 -14.84
CA ILE A 47 12.38 -1.24 -14.78
C ILE A 47 12.61 -0.72 -16.21
N THR A 48 11.63 -0.06 -16.75
CA THR A 48 11.63 0.34 -18.17
C THR A 48 11.92 1.82 -18.42
N GLY A 49 11.84 2.67 -17.41
CA GLY A 49 11.86 4.13 -17.56
C GLY A 49 10.63 4.70 -18.30
N LYS A 50 9.62 3.87 -18.57
CA LYS A 50 8.38 4.29 -19.25
C LYS A 50 7.27 4.48 -18.24
N TYR A 51 6.40 5.47 -18.50
CA TYR A 51 5.20 5.68 -17.73
C TYR A 51 4.05 4.83 -18.28
N ASN A 52 3.76 3.76 -17.62
CA ASN A 52 2.66 2.84 -17.91
C ASN A 52 1.70 2.76 -16.71
N LYS A 53 0.70 1.87 -16.77
CA LYS A 53 -0.29 1.69 -15.71
C LYS A 53 0.35 1.30 -14.37
N ASP A 54 1.35 0.42 -14.38
CA ASP A 54 2.01 -0.02 -13.15
C ASP A 54 2.81 1.13 -12.51
N THR A 55 3.49 1.93 -13.33
CA THR A 55 4.20 3.13 -12.86
C THR A 55 3.24 4.20 -12.33
N ASP A 56 2.07 4.37 -12.97
CA ASP A 56 1.01 5.27 -12.49
C ASP A 56 0.49 4.84 -11.11
N ILE A 57 0.18 3.56 -10.94
CA ILE A 57 -0.25 3.00 -9.66
C ILE A 57 0.83 3.18 -8.60
N LEU A 58 2.08 2.85 -8.93
CA LEU A 58 3.22 2.99 -8.04
C LEU A 58 3.40 4.44 -7.56
N LEU A 59 3.46 5.40 -8.48
CA LEU A 59 3.62 6.83 -8.17
C LEU A 59 2.49 7.37 -7.31
N MET A 60 1.25 6.98 -7.62
CA MET A 60 0.07 7.36 -6.84
C MET A 60 0.11 6.76 -5.44
N ASN A 61 0.49 5.49 -5.29
CA ASN A 61 0.58 4.84 -3.98
C ASN A 61 1.68 5.47 -3.13
N ALA A 62 2.88 5.68 -3.68
CA ALA A 62 3.97 6.35 -2.98
C ALA A 62 3.54 7.73 -2.47
N ARG A 63 2.90 8.52 -3.31
CA ARG A 63 2.44 9.84 -2.92
C ARG A 63 1.32 9.80 -1.89
N ARG A 64 0.39 8.83 -1.98
CA ARG A 64 -0.69 8.66 -1.00
C ARG A 64 -0.16 8.26 0.38
N VAL A 65 0.76 7.29 0.43
CA VAL A 65 1.39 6.88 1.69
C VAL A 65 2.10 8.05 2.33
N GLN A 66 2.95 8.77 1.58
CA GLN A 66 3.66 9.94 2.06
C GLN A 66 2.72 11.01 2.68
N LEU A 67 1.55 11.22 2.07
CA LEU A 67 0.59 12.24 2.50
C LEU A 67 -0.35 11.80 3.63
N ARG A 68 -0.68 10.52 3.71
CA ARG A 68 -1.81 10.04 4.53
C ARG A 68 -1.40 9.07 5.63
N ALA A 69 -0.22 8.44 5.49
CA ALA A 69 0.27 7.43 6.42
C ALA A 69 1.78 7.63 6.66
N LYS A 70 2.14 8.80 7.17
CA LYS A 70 3.54 9.28 7.30
C LYS A 70 4.45 8.37 8.15
N ASN A 71 3.87 7.51 8.98
CA ASN A 71 4.61 6.54 9.81
C ASN A 71 4.75 5.16 9.14
N PHE A 72 4.34 5.04 7.88
CA PHE A 72 4.43 3.80 7.09
C PHE A 72 5.26 4.06 5.83
N ASP A 73 5.97 3.03 5.39
CA ASP A 73 6.64 3.03 4.10
C ASP A 73 5.78 2.30 3.06
N LEU A 74 5.89 2.69 1.77
CA LEU A 74 5.14 2.03 0.71
C LEU A 74 5.49 0.55 0.58
N THR A 75 6.73 0.16 0.87
CA THR A 75 7.19 -1.24 0.81
C THR A 75 6.42 -2.16 1.76
N GLU A 76 5.91 -1.63 2.87
CA GLU A 76 5.08 -2.41 3.79
C GLU A 76 3.75 -2.89 3.18
N PHE A 77 3.29 -2.21 2.13
CA PHE A 77 2.05 -2.55 1.41
C PHE A 77 2.26 -3.45 0.20
N GLU A 78 3.49 -3.88 -0.07
CA GLU A 78 3.80 -4.70 -1.22
C GLU A 78 3.01 -6.02 -1.22
N CYS A 79 2.64 -6.49 -2.42
CA CYS A 79 1.99 -7.78 -2.60
C CYS A 79 2.94 -8.93 -2.27
N ASN A 80 2.58 -9.78 -1.32
CA ASN A 80 3.38 -10.92 -0.87
C ASN A 80 3.60 -12.02 -1.94
N CYS A 81 3.19 -11.80 -3.20
CA CYS A 81 3.49 -12.74 -4.29
C CYS A 81 4.97 -12.77 -4.71
N LYS A 82 5.81 -11.93 -4.13
CA LYS A 82 7.24 -11.81 -4.45
C LYS A 82 7.48 -11.66 -5.96
N SER A 83 6.69 -10.80 -6.58
CA SER A 83 6.71 -10.53 -8.04
C SER A 83 6.46 -11.76 -8.93
N LYS A 84 5.79 -12.81 -8.39
CA LYS A 84 5.39 -13.98 -9.18
C LYS A 84 4.26 -13.64 -10.17
N TYR A 85 3.30 -12.84 -9.75
CA TYR A 85 2.08 -12.54 -10.50
C TYR A 85 1.88 -11.07 -10.84
N CYS A 86 2.59 -10.14 -10.20
CA CYS A 86 2.50 -8.71 -10.43
C CYS A 86 3.83 -8.01 -10.13
N THR A 87 3.90 -6.70 -10.36
CA THR A 87 5.08 -5.87 -10.07
C THR A 87 5.27 -5.50 -8.59
N GLY A 88 4.41 -6.01 -7.69
CA GLY A 88 4.38 -5.69 -6.28
C GLY A 88 3.21 -4.79 -5.86
N TYR A 89 2.75 -3.92 -6.75
CA TYR A 89 1.70 -2.93 -6.46
C TYR A 89 0.54 -3.03 -7.45
N PRO A 90 -0.33 -4.05 -7.33
CA PRO A 90 -1.33 -4.40 -8.37
C PRO A 90 -2.51 -3.42 -8.47
N THR A 91 -2.74 -2.60 -7.44
CA THR A 91 -3.87 -1.66 -7.40
C THR A 91 -3.55 -0.44 -6.54
N TYR A 92 -4.41 0.58 -6.61
CA TYR A 92 -4.28 1.78 -5.77
C TYR A 92 -4.64 1.47 -4.31
N LEU A 93 -3.85 2.00 -3.37
CA LEU A 93 -4.20 2.02 -1.96
C LEU A 93 -5.35 2.99 -1.71
N ASP A 94 -6.31 2.56 -0.94
CA ASP A 94 -7.45 3.39 -0.56
C ASP A 94 -7.01 4.50 0.40
N ARG A 95 -7.48 5.72 0.14
CA ARG A 95 -7.13 6.89 0.95
C ARG A 95 -7.60 6.74 2.40
N GLN A 96 -8.84 6.28 2.60
CA GLN A 96 -9.42 6.18 3.93
C GLN A 96 -8.75 5.08 4.76
N LEU A 97 -8.33 3.98 4.11
CA LEU A 97 -7.53 2.95 4.77
C LEU A 97 -6.23 3.55 5.33
N LEU A 98 -5.49 4.31 4.53
CA LEU A 98 -4.24 4.95 4.93
C LEU A 98 -4.44 5.95 6.08
N GLU A 99 -5.46 6.80 5.99
CA GLU A 99 -5.79 7.76 7.04
C GLU A 99 -6.18 7.05 8.35
N ASN A 100 -6.92 5.96 8.28
CA ASN A 100 -7.31 5.18 9.45
C ASN A 100 -6.11 4.45 10.08
N LEU A 101 -5.20 3.91 9.28
CA LEU A 101 -3.93 3.35 9.77
C LEU A 101 -3.11 4.39 10.52
N GLN A 102 -2.97 5.61 9.96
CA GLN A 102 -2.28 6.70 10.65
C GLN A 102 -2.96 7.06 11.97
N ARG A 103 -4.30 7.11 12.01
CA ARG A 103 -5.04 7.37 13.26
C ARG A 103 -4.82 6.30 14.32
N LEU A 104 -4.75 5.02 13.91
CA LEU A 104 -4.39 3.93 14.85
C LEU A 104 -2.96 4.11 15.36
N ARG A 105 -2.02 4.41 14.47
CA ARG A 105 -0.61 4.65 14.83
C ARG A 105 -0.44 5.82 15.82
N ASP A 106 -1.16 6.91 15.57
CA ASP A 106 -1.15 8.10 16.44
C ASP A 106 -1.82 7.83 17.80
N PHE A 107 -2.88 7.03 17.82
CA PHE A 107 -3.59 6.68 19.04
C PHE A 107 -2.77 5.75 19.96
N TYR A 108 -2.23 4.67 19.39
CA TYR A 108 -1.46 3.70 20.18
C TYR A 108 -0.03 4.16 20.48
N LYS A 109 0.53 5.09 19.69
CA LYS A 109 1.94 5.53 19.75
C LYS A 109 2.94 4.36 19.72
N LYS A 110 2.56 3.23 19.15
CA LYS A 110 3.33 2.01 19.02
C LYS A 110 3.50 1.63 17.54
N PRO A 111 4.62 1.01 17.15
CA PRO A 111 4.77 0.48 15.81
C PRO A 111 3.61 -0.46 15.44
N ILE A 112 3.15 -0.36 14.20
CA ILE A 112 2.17 -1.24 13.58
C ILE A 112 2.84 -1.85 12.37
N THR A 113 2.95 -3.16 12.32
CA THR A 113 3.52 -3.91 11.20
C THR A 113 2.40 -4.33 10.27
N ILE A 114 2.53 -4.08 8.97
CA ILE A 114 1.63 -4.60 7.96
C ILE A 114 2.13 -5.98 7.55
N THR A 115 1.40 -7.03 7.92
CA THR A 115 1.73 -8.42 7.62
C THR A 115 1.19 -8.86 6.26
N SER A 116 0.14 -8.20 5.76
CA SER A 116 -0.39 -8.37 4.41
C SER A 116 -1.01 -7.06 3.95
N GLY A 117 -0.46 -6.48 2.88
CA GLY A 117 -0.93 -5.24 2.26
C GLY A 117 -1.77 -5.51 1.01
N LEU A 118 -1.30 -4.99 -0.12
CA LEU A 118 -1.90 -5.23 -1.43
C LEU A 118 -1.82 -6.71 -1.82
N ARG A 119 -2.80 -7.16 -2.60
CA ARG A 119 -2.82 -8.54 -3.10
C ARG A 119 -3.27 -8.53 -4.56
N CYS A 120 -2.46 -9.07 -5.46
CA CYS A 120 -2.91 -9.28 -6.83
C CYS A 120 -3.87 -10.49 -6.92
N GLN A 121 -4.70 -10.53 -7.95
CA GLN A 121 -5.68 -11.61 -8.11
C GLN A 121 -5.01 -12.99 -8.18
N GLY A 122 -3.91 -13.13 -8.95
CA GLY A 122 -3.20 -14.41 -9.05
C GLY A 122 -2.65 -14.91 -7.71
N TYR A 123 -2.16 -14.02 -6.84
CA TYR A 123 -1.75 -14.40 -5.49
C TYR A 123 -2.96 -14.74 -4.62
N ASN A 124 -4.03 -13.93 -4.70
CA ASN A 124 -5.25 -14.20 -3.95
C ASN A 124 -5.80 -15.59 -4.25
N ASP A 125 -5.85 -15.96 -5.53
CA ASP A 125 -6.38 -17.26 -5.97
C ASP A 125 -5.48 -18.44 -5.56
N SER A 126 -4.21 -18.19 -5.26
CA SER A 126 -3.27 -19.19 -4.77
C SER A 126 -3.35 -19.44 -3.25
N ILE A 127 -4.09 -18.62 -2.50
CA ILE A 127 -4.23 -18.76 -1.05
C ILE A 127 -5.46 -19.63 -0.74
N PRO A 128 -5.29 -20.80 -0.10
CA PRO A 128 -6.41 -21.65 0.29
C PRO A 128 -7.42 -20.89 1.16
N GLY A 129 -8.71 -21.02 0.83
CA GLY A 129 -9.79 -20.36 1.58
C GLY A 129 -9.95 -18.86 1.33
N SER A 130 -9.17 -18.27 0.42
CA SER A 130 -9.33 -16.84 0.09
C SER A 130 -10.64 -16.57 -0.65
N ILE A 131 -11.28 -15.45 -0.34
CA ILE A 131 -12.48 -15.01 -1.07
C ILE A 131 -12.08 -14.34 -2.40
N LYS A 132 -12.80 -14.68 -3.50
CA LYS A 132 -12.50 -14.13 -4.85
C LYS A 132 -12.50 -12.60 -4.92
N LYS A 133 -13.39 -11.94 -4.19
CA LYS A 133 -13.53 -10.47 -4.16
C LYS A 133 -12.89 -9.86 -2.91
N SER A 134 -11.70 -10.31 -2.55
CA SER A 134 -10.97 -9.80 -1.38
C SER A 134 -10.75 -8.29 -1.44
N LYS A 135 -10.91 -7.60 -0.33
CA LYS A 135 -10.61 -6.16 -0.19
C LYS A 135 -9.12 -5.86 -0.38
N HIS A 136 -8.23 -6.80 -0.09
CA HIS A 136 -6.80 -6.67 -0.41
C HIS A 136 -6.54 -6.49 -1.91
N THR A 137 -7.32 -7.16 -2.79
CA THR A 137 -7.17 -7.01 -4.24
C THR A 137 -7.65 -5.65 -4.76
N LYS A 138 -8.37 -4.91 -3.93
CA LYS A 138 -8.89 -3.57 -4.22
C LYS A 138 -8.09 -2.46 -3.51
N GLY A 139 -7.05 -2.80 -2.75
CA GLY A 139 -6.30 -1.86 -1.93
C GLY A 139 -7.07 -1.26 -0.75
N LYS A 140 -8.13 -1.94 -0.31
CA LYS A 140 -9.06 -1.50 0.75
C LYS A 140 -8.91 -2.27 2.06
N ALA A 141 -7.95 -3.18 2.17
CA ALA A 141 -7.69 -3.97 3.37
C ALA A 141 -6.20 -4.13 3.63
N VAL A 142 -5.87 -4.31 4.91
CA VAL A 142 -4.56 -4.78 5.38
C VAL A 142 -4.75 -5.74 6.55
N ASP A 143 -3.78 -6.62 6.74
CA ASP A 143 -3.60 -7.39 7.97
C ASP A 143 -2.46 -6.72 8.75
N ILE A 144 -2.69 -6.41 10.02
CA ILE A 144 -1.74 -5.70 10.87
C ILE A 144 -1.39 -6.50 12.11
N ALA A 145 -0.13 -6.37 12.56
CA ALA A 145 0.36 -6.97 13.80
C ALA A 145 1.27 -6.00 14.57
N GLY A 146 1.72 -6.45 15.74
CA GLY A 146 2.64 -5.72 16.61
C GLY A 146 2.21 -5.81 18.07
N GLU A 147 2.80 -5.00 18.92
CA GLU A 147 2.48 -4.95 20.35
C GLU A 147 0.99 -4.67 20.63
N ILE A 148 0.31 -4.05 19.66
CA ILE A 148 -1.13 -3.71 19.76
C ILE A 148 -2.07 -4.88 19.44
N THR A 149 -1.52 -6.04 19.05
CA THR A 149 -2.28 -7.25 18.67
C THR A 149 -1.76 -8.54 19.30
N ASP A 150 -0.71 -8.47 20.11
CA ASP A 150 0.00 -9.65 20.64
C ASP A 150 -0.88 -10.53 21.56
N THR A 151 -1.90 -9.96 22.19
CA THR A 151 -2.86 -10.69 23.02
C THR A 151 -4.28 -10.64 22.43
N ALA A 152 -5.12 -11.62 22.78
CA ALA A 152 -6.52 -11.67 22.36
C ALA A 152 -7.31 -10.41 22.81
N GLU A 153 -7.05 -9.93 24.02
CA GLU A 153 -7.70 -8.74 24.56
C GLU A 153 -7.32 -7.48 23.75
N LYS A 154 -6.04 -7.29 23.42
CA LYS A 154 -5.59 -6.19 22.56
C LYS A 154 -6.22 -6.24 21.17
N ARG A 155 -6.33 -7.43 20.56
CA ARG A 155 -7.03 -7.60 19.28
C ARG A 155 -8.51 -7.22 19.37
N LYS A 156 -9.19 -7.56 20.46
CA LYS A 156 -10.58 -7.17 20.72
C LYS A 156 -10.72 -5.65 20.83
N ILE A 157 -9.84 -5.00 21.61
CA ILE A 157 -9.81 -3.55 21.78
C ILE A 157 -9.55 -2.86 20.44
N LEU A 158 -8.59 -3.34 19.64
CA LEU A 158 -8.26 -2.78 18.33
C LEU A 158 -9.46 -2.87 17.37
N LYS A 159 -10.14 -4.03 17.30
CA LYS A 159 -11.34 -4.18 16.47
C LYS A 159 -12.46 -3.21 16.89
N ALA A 160 -12.70 -3.05 18.18
CA ALA A 160 -13.67 -2.10 18.70
C ALA A 160 -13.29 -0.63 18.35
N LYS A 161 -11.99 -0.32 18.42
CA LYS A 161 -11.48 0.99 17.99
C LYS A 161 -11.61 1.20 16.49
N TRP A 162 -11.31 0.18 15.67
CA TRP A 162 -11.44 0.23 14.22
C TRP A 162 -12.85 0.63 13.79
N TYR A 163 -13.88 -0.01 14.33
CA TYR A 163 -15.28 0.28 13.98
C TYR A 163 -15.75 1.71 14.29
N LYS A 164 -14.99 2.46 15.10
CA LYS A 164 -15.25 3.89 15.38
C LYS A 164 -14.59 4.84 14.37
N LEU A 165 -13.77 4.31 13.43
CA LEU A 165 -13.08 5.12 12.44
C LEU A 165 -13.93 5.35 11.18
N PRO A 166 -13.72 6.45 10.44
CA PRO A 166 -14.48 6.76 9.24
C PRO A 166 -14.40 5.63 8.20
N ASN A 167 -15.54 5.27 7.62
CA ASN A 167 -15.66 4.23 6.59
C ASN A 167 -15.07 2.86 6.95
N ALA A 168 -14.78 2.59 8.22
CA ALA A 168 -14.43 1.25 8.67
C ALA A 168 -15.58 0.29 8.29
N ASN A 169 -15.20 -0.89 7.76
CA ASN A 169 -16.18 -1.89 7.33
C ASN A 169 -16.06 -3.15 8.17
N TYR A 170 -15.00 -3.93 8.02
CA TYR A 170 -14.86 -5.19 8.71
C TYR A 170 -13.51 -5.30 9.43
N ALA A 171 -13.50 -6.01 10.56
CA ALA A 171 -12.29 -6.37 11.28
C ALA A 171 -12.46 -7.76 11.91
N TYR A 172 -11.47 -8.64 11.71
CA TYR A 172 -11.45 -9.95 12.31
C TYR A 172 -10.02 -10.39 12.67
N SER A 173 -9.93 -11.38 13.53
CA SER A 173 -8.68 -11.99 14.02
C SER A 173 -8.97 -13.40 14.47
N ASP A 174 -7.94 -14.10 14.95
CA ASP A 174 -8.07 -15.40 15.60
C ASP A 174 -8.61 -16.50 14.65
N THR A 175 -8.37 -16.36 13.34
CA THR A 175 -8.61 -17.42 12.36
C THR A 175 -7.34 -18.24 12.13
N PRO A 176 -7.44 -19.49 11.65
CA PRO A 176 -6.26 -20.27 11.26
C PRO A 176 -5.35 -19.48 10.31
N ASN A 177 -4.05 -19.55 10.50
CA ASN A 177 -3.01 -18.90 9.70
C ASN A 177 -2.86 -17.38 9.86
N MET A 178 -3.60 -16.71 10.74
CA MET A 178 -3.42 -15.27 10.99
C MET A 178 -2.44 -14.96 12.13
N GLY A 179 -2.15 -15.93 13.02
CA GLY A 179 -1.33 -15.69 14.20
C GLY A 179 -1.91 -14.57 15.06
N THR A 180 -1.10 -13.55 15.35
CA THR A 180 -1.52 -12.36 16.10
C THR A 180 -2.05 -11.23 15.20
N SER A 181 -2.15 -11.44 13.90
CA SER A 181 -2.61 -10.39 12.97
C SER A 181 -4.11 -10.13 13.09
N VAL A 182 -4.48 -8.89 12.85
CA VAL A 182 -5.87 -8.44 12.73
C VAL A 182 -6.10 -7.93 11.31
N HIS A 183 -7.09 -8.51 10.64
CA HIS A 183 -7.60 -7.98 9.37
C HIS A 183 -8.44 -6.73 9.65
N ILE A 184 -8.23 -5.69 8.87
CA ILE A 184 -9.04 -4.47 8.87
C ILE A 184 -9.30 -4.01 7.43
N ASP A 185 -10.54 -3.58 7.15
CA ASP A 185 -10.89 -3.07 5.83
C ASP A 185 -11.87 -1.90 5.87
N VAL A 186 -11.94 -1.13 4.77
CA VAL A 186 -12.85 -0.01 4.56
C VAL A 186 -13.92 -0.32 3.50
N LYS A 187 -15.02 0.44 3.51
CA LYS A 187 -16.17 0.32 2.60
C LYS A 187 -15.83 0.51 1.12
#